data_1067b8c44eaa7ccfabfb6ac35952b7bf
#
_entry.id   1067b8c44eaa7ccfabfb6ac35952b7bf
#
_cell.length_a   1.000
_cell.length_b   1.000
_cell.length_c   1.000
_cell.angle_alpha   90.00
_cell.angle_beta   90.00
_cell.angle_gamma   90.00
#
_symmetry.space_group_name_H-M   'P 1'
#
loop_
_entity.id
_entity.type
_entity.pdbx_description
1 polymer ?
#
loop_
_entity_poly.entity_id
_entity_poly.type
_entity_poly.pdbx_seq_one_letter_code
_entity_poly.pdbx_strand_id
1 'polypeptide(L)'
;MFGARLADLQLTQSALGQMALEIDASALLIYRAAWKKDSGAERITREAAMAKLYATESAQKIIDQAVQLHGGLGVMSGSMVESLYREIRALRIYEGASEVQKVIIGGLQLQAS
;
A
#
# COMPACT_ATOMS: atom_id res chain seq x y z
N MET A 1 -5.37 -9.73 32.32
CA MET A 1 -6.50 -8.85 32.51
C MET A 1 -7.42 -8.90 31.32
N PHE A 2 -8.63 -9.25 31.57
CA PHE A 2 -9.59 -9.54 30.50
C PHE A 2 -9.94 -8.32 29.65
N GLY A 3 -10.13 -7.16 30.24
CA GLY A 3 -10.45 -5.92 29.51
C GLY A 3 -9.34 -5.46 28.59
N ALA A 4 -8.07 -5.61 29.00
CA ALA A 4 -6.93 -5.28 28.16
C ALA A 4 -6.86 -6.20 26.94
N ARG A 5 -7.20 -7.48 27.09
CA ARG A 5 -7.23 -8.43 25.97
C ARG A 5 -8.31 -8.09 24.93
N LEU A 6 -9.49 -7.65 25.40
CA LEU A 6 -10.55 -7.24 24.49
C LEU A 6 -10.14 -6.01 23.67
N ALA A 7 -9.52 -5.01 24.33
CA ALA A 7 -9.02 -3.83 23.64
C ALA A 7 -7.95 -4.21 22.62
N ASP A 8 -7.02 -5.08 22.98
CA ASP A 8 -5.96 -5.54 22.09
C ASP A 8 -6.54 -6.31 20.90
N LEU A 9 -7.56 -7.15 21.11
CA LEU A 9 -8.22 -7.86 20.03
C LEU A 9 -8.93 -6.90 19.07
N GLN A 10 -9.60 -5.88 19.59
CA GLN A 10 -10.26 -4.87 18.78
C GLN A 10 -9.26 -4.07 17.94
N LEU A 11 -8.13 -3.68 18.53
CA LEU A 11 -7.07 -2.99 17.80
C LEU A 11 -6.47 -3.87 16.72
N THR A 12 -6.26 -5.15 17.00
CA THR A 12 -5.77 -6.11 16.03
C THR A 12 -6.75 -6.30 14.88
N GLN A 13 -8.04 -6.43 15.18
CA GLN A 13 -9.07 -6.54 14.16
C GLN A 13 -9.15 -5.30 13.28
N SER A 14 -9.04 -4.12 13.89
CA SER A 14 -9.03 -2.86 13.17
C SER A 14 -7.83 -2.78 12.22
N ALA A 15 -6.66 -3.16 12.68
CA ALA A 15 -5.45 -3.17 11.86
C ALA A 15 -5.57 -4.16 10.70
N LEU A 16 -6.09 -5.36 10.94
CA LEU A 16 -6.31 -6.35 9.90
C LEU A 16 -7.34 -5.88 8.88
N GLY A 17 -8.40 -5.24 9.33
CA GLY A 17 -9.40 -4.64 8.46
C GLY A 17 -8.82 -3.56 7.56
N GLN A 18 -8.00 -2.70 8.11
CA GLN A 18 -7.32 -1.65 7.35
C GLN A 18 -6.37 -2.25 6.31
N MET A 19 -5.62 -3.28 6.68
CA MET A 19 -4.73 -3.97 5.74
C MET A 19 -5.51 -4.61 4.59
N ALA A 20 -6.61 -5.27 4.89
CA ALA A 20 -7.46 -5.88 3.86
C ALA A 20 -8.02 -4.82 2.91
N LEU A 21 -8.47 -3.69 3.43
CA LEU A 21 -8.96 -2.57 2.63
C LEU A 21 -7.88 -2.03 1.70
N GLU A 22 -6.67 -1.83 2.21
CA GLU A 22 -5.55 -1.33 1.41
C GLU A 22 -5.17 -2.31 0.30
N ILE A 23 -5.19 -3.61 0.57
CA ILE A 23 -4.90 -4.64 -0.43
C ILE A 23 -5.96 -4.63 -1.53
N ASP A 24 -7.22 -4.60 -1.17
CA ASP A 24 -8.31 -4.61 -2.13
C ASP A 24 -8.32 -3.34 -2.98
N ALA A 25 -8.11 -2.19 -2.37
CA ALA A 25 -8.04 -0.93 -3.09
C ALA A 25 -6.86 -0.91 -4.08
N SER A 26 -5.70 -1.41 -3.66
CA SER A 26 -4.54 -1.54 -4.53
C SER A 26 -4.84 -2.44 -5.73
N ALA A 27 -5.46 -3.59 -5.48
CA ALA A 27 -5.83 -4.54 -6.54
C ALA A 27 -6.81 -3.90 -7.53
N LEU A 28 -7.81 -3.17 -7.06
CA LEU A 28 -8.78 -2.50 -7.91
C LEU A 28 -8.13 -1.45 -8.81
N LEU A 29 -7.18 -0.69 -8.29
CA LEU A 29 -6.46 0.30 -9.08
C LEU A 29 -5.60 -0.36 -10.16
N ILE A 30 -4.95 -1.47 -9.84
CA ILE A 30 -4.15 -2.25 -10.79
C ILE A 30 -5.06 -2.82 -11.88
N TYR A 31 -6.19 -3.41 -11.52
CA TYR A 31 -7.15 -3.95 -12.46
C TYR A 31 -7.73 -2.88 -13.37
N ARG A 32 -7.99 -1.69 -12.83
CA ARG A 32 -8.47 -0.56 -13.64
C ARG A 32 -7.46 -0.19 -14.72
N ALA A 33 -6.18 -0.09 -14.37
CA ALA A 33 -5.12 0.23 -15.32
C ALA A 33 -5.03 -0.85 -16.40
N ALA A 34 -5.05 -2.12 -16.00
CA ALA A 34 -4.98 -3.24 -16.93
C ALA A 34 -6.20 -3.28 -17.85
N TRP A 35 -7.39 -3.07 -17.29
CA TRP A 35 -8.64 -3.07 -18.07
C TRP A 35 -8.65 -1.95 -19.11
N LYS A 36 -8.22 -0.76 -18.73
CA LYS A 36 -8.14 0.36 -19.69
C LYS A 36 -7.18 0.08 -20.81
N LYS A 37 -6.04 -0.51 -20.52
CA LYS A 37 -5.07 -0.91 -21.54
C LYS A 37 -5.67 -1.94 -22.51
N ASP A 38 -6.30 -2.96 -21.95
CA ASP A 38 -6.92 -4.05 -22.74
C ASP A 38 -8.10 -3.55 -23.56
N SER A 39 -8.77 -2.50 -23.11
CA SER A 39 -9.92 -1.89 -23.79
C SER A 39 -9.51 -0.89 -24.87
N GLY A 40 -8.23 -0.74 -25.15
CA GLY A 40 -7.74 0.09 -26.24
C GLY A 40 -7.46 1.53 -25.90
N ALA A 41 -7.35 1.89 -24.60
CA ALA A 41 -6.97 3.23 -24.22
C ALA A 41 -5.56 3.54 -24.74
N GLU A 42 -5.38 4.72 -25.33
CA GLU A 42 -4.08 5.13 -25.87
C GLU A 42 -3.05 5.36 -24.77
N ARG A 43 -3.49 5.87 -23.64
CA ARG A 43 -2.63 6.15 -22.50
C ARG A 43 -3.24 5.64 -21.21
N ILE A 44 -2.43 4.95 -20.43
CA ILE A 44 -2.77 4.52 -19.08
C ILE A 44 -1.80 5.08 -18.04
N THR A 45 -1.03 6.11 -18.41
CA THR A 45 0.00 6.68 -17.53
C THR A 45 -0.57 7.12 -16.19
N ARG A 46 -1.72 7.79 -16.21
CA ARG A 46 -2.39 8.25 -14.99
C ARG A 46 -2.82 7.07 -14.11
N GLU A 47 -3.48 6.09 -14.70
CA GLU A 47 -3.98 4.93 -13.97
C GLU A 47 -2.83 4.06 -13.44
N ALA A 48 -1.79 3.89 -14.23
CA ALA A 48 -0.59 3.14 -13.81
C ALA A 48 0.14 3.86 -12.68
N ALA A 49 0.27 5.19 -12.75
CA ALA A 49 0.91 5.98 -11.71
C ALA A 49 0.11 5.92 -10.40
N MET A 50 -1.22 6.00 -10.48
CA MET A 50 -2.09 5.88 -9.32
C MET A 50 -1.97 4.50 -8.66
N ALA A 51 -2.00 3.43 -9.49
CA ALA A 51 -1.88 2.07 -8.99
C ALA A 51 -0.53 1.86 -8.30
N LYS A 52 0.55 2.33 -8.92
CA LYS A 52 1.88 2.20 -8.37
C LYS A 52 2.04 2.97 -7.06
N LEU A 53 1.64 4.23 -7.04
CA LEU A 53 1.71 5.06 -5.85
C LEU A 53 0.94 4.43 -4.70
N TYR A 54 -0.33 4.08 -4.94
CA TYR A 54 -1.19 3.55 -3.89
C TYR A 54 -0.67 2.20 -3.39
N ALA A 55 -0.30 1.29 -4.30
CA ALA A 55 0.18 -0.04 -3.93
C ALA A 55 1.47 0.02 -3.11
N THR A 56 2.43 0.85 -3.50
CA THR A 56 3.70 0.96 -2.77
C THR A 56 3.53 1.64 -1.42
N GLU A 57 2.72 2.69 -1.33
CA GLU A 57 2.42 3.35 -0.06
C GLU A 57 1.64 2.43 0.87
N SER A 58 0.68 1.68 0.33
CA SER A 58 -0.11 0.71 1.10
C SER A 58 0.74 -0.44 1.59
N ALA A 59 1.66 -0.95 0.77
CA ALA A 59 2.59 -1.99 1.17
C ALA A 59 3.45 -1.53 2.35
N GLN A 60 3.91 -0.28 2.32
CA GLN A 60 4.67 0.29 3.44
C GLN A 60 3.83 0.32 4.72
N LYS A 61 2.59 0.79 4.63
CA LYS A 61 1.67 0.82 5.79
C LYS A 61 1.39 -0.57 6.33
N ILE A 62 1.17 -1.55 5.46
CA ILE A 62 0.89 -2.93 5.85
C ILE A 62 2.08 -3.51 6.59
N ILE A 63 3.30 -3.28 6.10
CA ILE A 63 4.51 -3.77 6.75
C ILE A 63 4.72 -3.08 8.09
N ASP A 64 4.49 -1.77 8.18
CA ASP A 64 4.55 -1.03 9.45
C ASP A 64 3.57 -1.62 10.48
N GLN A 65 2.35 -1.91 10.07
CA GLN A 65 1.34 -2.53 10.93
C GLN A 65 1.75 -3.95 11.34
N ALA A 66 2.27 -4.72 10.42
CA ALA A 66 2.74 -6.07 10.70
C ALA A 66 3.87 -6.07 11.73
N VAL A 67 4.81 -5.12 11.61
CA VAL A 67 5.88 -4.93 12.59
C VAL A 67 5.31 -4.67 13.98
N GLN A 68 4.34 -3.76 14.07
CA GLN A 68 3.73 -3.41 15.35
C GLN A 68 2.98 -4.58 15.96
N LEU A 69 2.19 -5.30 15.15
CA LEU A 69 1.44 -6.46 15.63
C LEU A 69 2.36 -7.56 16.13
N HIS A 70 3.41 -7.86 15.39
CA HIS A 70 4.35 -8.90 15.77
C HIS A 70 5.24 -8.51 16.94
N GLY A 71 5.64 -7.25 17.01
CA GLY A 71 6.36 -6.73 18.15
C GLY A 71 5.56 -6.87 19.42
N GLY A 72 4.25 -6.58 19.36
CA GLY A 72 3.34 -6.73 20.49
C GLY A 72 3.09 -8.18 20.89
N LEU A 73 3.11 -9.09 19.91
CA LEU A 73 2.88 -10.51 20.14
C LEU A 73 4.16 -11.29 20.45
N GLY A 74 5.31 -10.71 20.18
CA GLY A 74 6.60 -11.36 20.42
C GLY A 74 6.83 -12.61 19.58
N VAL A 75 6.16 -12.74 18.44
CA VAL A 75 6.08 -14.02 17.71
C VAL A 75 6.91 -14.02 16.44
N MET A 76 7.29 -12.87 15.90
CA MET A 76 7.93 -12.84 14.60
C MET A 76 9.43 -12.58 14.68
N SER A 77 10.17 -13.21 13.77
CA SER A 77 11.57 -12.88 13.53
C SER A 77 11.68 -11.44 13.06
N GLY A 78 12.31 -10.59 13.86
CA GLY A 78 12.54 -9.20 13.52
C GLY A 78 13.34 -9.02 12.24
N SER A 79 14.20 -9.98 11.89
CA SER A 79 15.02 -9.92 10.69
C SER A 79 14.20 -10.05 9.41
N MET A 80 13.18 -10.91 9.39
CA MET A 80 12.31 -11.07 8.22
C MET A 80 11.50 -9.80 7.95
N VAL A 81 10.87 -9.25 9.00
CA VAL A 81 10.06 -8.03 8.87
C VAL A 81 10.93 -6.85 8.46
N GLU A 82 12.10 -6.72 9.05
CA GLU A 82 13.05 -5.66 8.72
C GLU A 82 13.50 -5.75 7.26
N SER A 83 13.76 -6.96 6.78
CA SER A 83 14.14 -7.18 5.39
C SER A 83 13.03 -6.75 4.44
N LEU A 84 11.78 -7.14 4.70
CA LEU A 84 10.62 -6.72 3.91
C LEU A 84 10.43 -5.21 3.94
N TYR A 85 10.59 -4.61 5.09
CA TYR A 85 10.49 -3.15 5.26
C TYR A 85 11.50 -2.42 4.37
N ARG A 86 12.74 -2.86 4.38
CA ARG A 86 13.80 -2.28 3.58
C ARG A 86 13.55 -2.46 2.09
N GLU A 87 13.09 -3.63 1.67
CA GLU A 87 12.79 -3.91 0.27
C GLU A 87 11.69 -3.01 -0.27
N ILE A 88 10.58 -2.86 0.46
CA ILE A 88 9.48 -2.00 0.05
C ILE A 88 9.92 -0.54 -0.02
N ARG A 89 10.71 -0.11 0.95
CA ARG A 89 11.20 1.26 0.97
C ARG A 89 12.13 1.54 -0.21
N ALA A 90 12.99 0.59 -0.56
CA ALA A 90 13.86 0.69 -1.72
C ALA A 90 13.06 0.78 -3.02
N LEU A 91 12.02 -0.03 -3.17
CA LEU A 91 11.13 0.03 -4.33
C LEU A 91 10.49 1.40 -4.50
N ARG A 92 10.04 2.01 -3.42
CA ARG A 92 9.44 3.35 -3.46
C ARG A 92 10.44 4.39 -3.95
N ILE A 93 11.70 4.26 -3.59
CA ILE A 93 12.75 5.19 -3.97
C ILE A 93 13.19 4.96 -5.42
N TYR A 94 13.52 3.71 -5.78
CA TYR A 94 14.11 3.40 -7.07
C TYR A 94 13.13 3.47 -8.25
N GLU A 95 11.87 3.17 -8.03
CA GLU A 95 10.86 3.18 -9.10
C GLU A 95 10.14 4.52 -9.25
N GLY A 96 10.65 5.55 -8.60
CA GLY A 96 10.07 6.88 -8.61
C GLY A 96 9.55 7.25 -7.23
N ALA A 97 10.07 8.33 -6.68
CA ALA A 97 9.63 8.82 -5.38
C ALA A 97 8.12 9.12 -5.44
N SER A 98 7.45 8.92 -4.31
CA SER A 98 6.01 9.17 -4.20
C SER A 98 5.62 10.57 -4.67
N GLU A 99 6.46 11.56 -4.42
CA GLU A 99 6.22 12.94 -4.86
C GLU A 99 6.22 13.07 -6.38
N VAL A 100 7.10 12.33 -7.08
CA VAL A 100 7.14 12.31 -8.54
C VAL A 100 5.85 11.71 -9.09
N GLN A 101 5.36 10.62 -8.49
CA GLN A 101 4.08 10.00 -8.89
C GLN A 101 2.92 10.96 -8.70
N LYS A 102 2.90 11.70 -7.59
CA LYS A 102 1.87 12.69 -7.31
C LYS A 102 1.89 13.81 -8.35
N VAL A 103 3.06 14.27 -8.75
CA VAL A 103 3.20 15.31 -9.78
C VAL A 103 2.68 14.81 -11.13
N ILE A 104 3.01 13.58 -11.50
CA ILE A 104 2.51 12.97 -12.75
C ILE A 104 0.98 12.91 -12.73
N ILE A 105 0.40 12.40 -11.66
CA ILE A 105 -1.05 12.28 -11.50
C ILE A 105 -1.71 13.66 -11.57
N GLY A 106 -1.17 14.62 -10.83
CA GLY A 106 -1.70 15.99 -10.80
C GLY A 106 -1.63 16.67 -12.17
N GLY A 107 -0.51 16.50 -12.88
CA GLY A 107 -0.35 17.05 -14.20
C GLY A 107 -1.37 16.50 -15.19
N LEU A 108 -1.57 15.17 -15.17
CA LEU A 108 -2.55 14.52 -16.04
C LEU A 108 -3.99 14.91 -15.67
N GLN A 109 -4.26 15.13 -14.40
CA GLN A 109 -5.58 15.59 -13.96
C GLN A 109 -5.89 17.00 -14.48
N LEU A 110 -4.90 17.88 -14.47
CA LEU A 110 -5.05 19.22 -15.02
C LEU A 110 -5.32 19.19 -16.52
N GLN A 111 -4.68 18.29 -17.25
CA GLN A 111 -4.94 18.11 -18.69
C GLN A 111 -6.36 17.62 -18.97
N ALA A 112 -6.92 16.83 -18.06
CA ALA A 112 -8.25 16.24 -18.22
C ALA A 112 -9.39 17.23 -17.89
N SER A 113 -9.10 18.34 -17.21
CA SER A 113 -10.11 19.29 -16.79
C SER A 113 -10.42 20.39 -17.83
#